data_0995bb47f5f8150fea4a5de5e6e0bd6b
#
_entry.id   0995bb47f5f8150fea4a5de5e6e0bd6b
#
_cell.length_a   1.000
_cell.length_b   1.000
_cell.length_c   1.000
_cell.angle_alpha   90.00
_cell.angle_beta   90.00
_cell.angle_gamma   90.00
#
_symmetry.space_group_name_H-M   'P 1'
#
loop_
_entity.id
_entity.type
_entity.pdbx_description
1 polymer ?
#
loop_
_entity_poly.entity_id
_entity_poly.type
_entity_poly.pdbx_seq_one_letter_code
_entity_poly.pdbx_strand_id
1 'polypeptide(L)'
;MTFNSDDHLVNTACSGALPMLCTPTICQVAITKTLIDGGAGLNVLPLEAFSLLHVPLERLRPSKPFSGVRGGSSSSLGKIHLPVTFGTHDNYRTELVDFDITNIGLLYNAILGYPTLAQFMAATHPAYNLMKMPGSSGVLTIAGDTKEALFALKLALKTAAVVQPAIADASKAKEAAPNKKKQLFTEDKVETKQVPVEEDGSSGATFTIGANLDPDQEEALVKFLHSNKEVFAWEPKQLAGVPREVIDHHLNVCPNVCPVKQKARRQSTEKQAYIIQETRKLEAVGVIREVRFLNGW
;
A
#
# COMPACT_ATOMS: atom_id res chain seq x y z
N MET A 1 -9.66 -8.70 21.88
CA MET A 1 -9.59 -7.21 21.76
C MET A 1 -10.79 -6.78 20.93
N THR A 2 -11.52 -5.79 21.38
CA THR A 2 -12.69 -5.24 20.69
C THR A 2 -12.54 -3.72 20.57
N PHE A 3 -13.11 -3.13 19.53
CA PHE A 3 -13.30 -1.70 19.40
C PHE A 3 -14.80 -1.42 19.60
N ASN A 4 -15.14 -0.42 20.40
CA ASN A 4 -16.52 -0.09 20.75
C ASN A 4 -16.76 1.43 20.69
N SER A 5 -17.96 1.88 21.08
CA SER A 5 -18.33 3.31 21.08
C SER A 5 -17.43 4.19 21.94
N ASP A 6 -16.83 3.65 22.99
CA ASP A 6 -15.96 4.41 23.92
C ASP A 6 -14.61 4.73 23.28
N ASP A 7 -14.23 3.98 22.25
CA ASP A 7 -13.03 4.23 21.45
C ASP A 7 -13.23 5.32 20.40
N HIS A 8 -14.47 5.79 20.20
CA HIS A 8 -14.78 6.77 19.16
C HIS A 8 -14.27 8.15 19.51
N LEU A 9 -13.42 8.72 18.64
CA LEU A 9 -12.95 10.09 18.78
C LEU A 9 -14.10 11.06 18.52
N VAL A 10 -14.55 11.74 19.55
CA VAL A 10 -15.54 12.83 19.45
C VAL A 10 -14.84 14.01 18.72
N ASN A 11 -15.38 14.44 17.57
CA ASN A 11 -14.94 15.60 16.78
C ASN A 11 -13.75 15.44 15.80
N THR A 12 -13.54 14.31 15.17
CA THR A 12 -12.64 14.26 14.00
C THR A 12 -13.43 14.48 12.71
N ALA A 13 -13.23 15.63 12.07
CA ALA A 13 -13.85 15.97 10.78
C ALA A 13 -13.46 15.05 9.62
N CYS A 14 -12.47 14.18 9.79
CA CYS A 14 -11.91 13.29 8.77
C CYS A 14 -11.55 11.94 9.36
N SER A 15 -12.53 11.14 9.80
CA SER A 15 -12.30 9.78 10.27
C SER A 15 -11.61 8.94 9.19
N GLY A 16 -10.48 8.31 9.55
CA GLY A 16 -9.73 7.41 8.67
C GLY A 16 -8.83 8.09 7.63
N ALA A 17 -8.83 9.43 7.53
CA ALA A 17 -7.99 10.16 6.58
C ALA A 17 -6.60 10.54 7.13
N LEU A 18 -6.39 10.42 8.43
CA LEU A 18 -5.14 10.77 9.08
C LEU A 18 -4.20 9.57 9.18
N PRO A 19 -2.88 9.76 8.93
CA PRO A 19 -1.90 8.74 9.24
C PRO A 19 -1.88 8.49 10.76
N MET A 20 -1.77 7.23 11.16
CA MET A 20 -1.64 6.91 12.57
C MET A 20 -0.20 7.15 13.01
N LEU A 21 0.03 8.21 13.77
CA LEU A 21 1.33 8.54 14.37
C LEU A 21 1.29 8.26 15.87
N CYS A 22 2.37 7.69 16.39
CA CYS A 22 2.52 7.41 17.82
C CYS A 22 3.95 7.67 18.28
N THR A 23 4.20 7.49 19.59
CA THR A 23 5.50 7.69 20.23
C THR A 23 5.90 6.43 20.99
N PRO A 24 6.40 5.38 20.30
CA PRO A 24 6.99 4.23 21.00
C PRO A 24 8.32 4.61 21.64
N THR A 25 8.74 3.82 22.61
CA THR A 25 10.09 3.85 23.16
C THR A 25 10.97 2.83 22.44
N ILE A 26 12.05 3.27 21.81
CA ILE A 26 13.04 2.43 21.14
C ILE A 26 14.37 2.56 21.87
N CYS A 27 14.96 1.49 22.37
CA CYS A 27 16.18 1.52 23.18
C CYS A 27 16.14 2.58 24.30
N GLN A 28 15.00 2.68 25.01
CA GLN A 28 14.76 3.66 26.10
C GLN A 28 14.60 5.12 25.62
N VAL A 29 14.63 5.41 24.32
CA VAL A 29 14.39 6.75 23.75
C VAL A 29 12.99 6.80 23.17
N ALA A 30 12.20 7.81 23.53
CA ALA A 30 10.88 8.04 22.96
C ALA A 30 11.01 8.62 21.55
N ILE A 31 10.57 7.89 20.54
CA ILE A 31 10.64 8.29 19.14
C ILE A 31 9.27 8.83 18.70
N THR A 32 9.14 10.15 18.74
CA THR A 32 7.92 10.84 18.25
C THR A 32 7.74 10.69 16.75
N LYS A 33 6.55 10.98 16.23
CA LYS A 33 6.23 10.92 14.79
C LYS A 33 6.54 9.55 14.16
N THR A 34 6.36 8.49 14.89
CA THR A 34 6.47 7.13 14.37
C THR A 34 5.19 6.77 13.64
N LEU A 35 5.31 6.49 12.33
CA LEU A 35 4.17 6.06 11.49
C LEU A 35 3.89 4.58 11.70
N ILE A 36 2.63 4.26 11.93
CA ILE A 36 2.10 2.89 11.88
C ILE A 36 1.56 2.65 10.48
N ASP A 37 2.20 1.75 9.73
CA ASP A 37 1.88 1.47 8.33
C ASP A 37 1.68 -0.03 8.08
N GLY A 38 0.44 -0.49 8.14
CA GLY A 38 0.09 -1.89 7.87
C GLY A 38 0.34 -2.35 6.43
N GLY A 39 0.61 -1.44 5.50
CA GLY A 39 0.97 -1.74 4.11
C GLY A 39 2.47 -1.86 3.86
N ALA A 40 3.31 -1.41 4.80
CA ALA A 40 4.76 -1.52 4.68
C ALA A 40 5.24 -2.91 5.09
N GLY A 41 5.97 -3.60 4.21
CA GLY A 41 6.53 -4.93 4.47
C GLY A 41 7.81 -4.94 5.31
N LEU A 42 8.26 -3.79 5.80
CA LEU A 42 9.47 -3.60 6.59
C LEU A 42 9.33 -2.45 7.57
N ASN A 43 10.24 -2.38 8.55
CA ASN A 43 10.32 -1.24 9.46
C ASN A 43 11.52 -0.39 9.08
N VAL A 44 11.35 0.91 9.06
CA VAL A 44 12.38 1.86 8.64
C VAL A 44 12.70 2.81 9.78
N LEU A 45 13.99 3.01 10.02
CA LEU A 45 14.49 4.00 10.95
C LEU A 45 15.52 4.89 10.23
N PRO A 46 15.23 6.19 10.03
CA PRO A 46 16.19 7.13 9.47
C PRO A 46 17.46 7.21 10.32
N LEU A 47 18.60 7.42 9.69
CA LEU A 47 19.89 7.53 10.35
C LEU A 47 19.90 8.62 11.44
N GLU A 48 19.19 9.72 11.21
CA GLU A 48 19.04 10.81 12.18
C GLU A 48 18.38 10.33 13.49
N ALA A 49 17.27 9.56 13.37
CA ALA A 49 16.60 8.99 14.52
C ALA A 49 17.42 7.87 15.18
N PHE A 50 18.09 7.05 14.36
CA PHE A 50 18.99 6.00 14.86
C PHE A 50 20.16 6.58 15.69
N SER A 51 20.70 7.74 15.31
CA SER A 51 21.79 8.41 16.02
C SER A 51 21.39 8.80 17.45
N LEU A 52 20.11 9.07 17.71
CA LEU A 52 19.61 9.37 19.06
C LEU A 52 19.63 8.17 20.00
N LEU A 53 19.70 6.97 19.46
CA LEU A 53 19.71 5.73 20.25
C LEU A 53 21.09 5.39 20.81
N HIS A 54 22.12 6.10 20.41
CA HIS A 54 23.54 5.87 20.80
C HIS A 54 24.00 4.42 20.55
N VAL A 55 23.47 3.77 19.51
CA VAL A 55 23.83 2.42 19.10
C VAL A 55 24.91 2.51 18.01
N PRO A 56 26.05 1.79 18.15
CA PRO A 56 27.13 1.82 17.16
C PRO A 56 26.69 1.29 15.80
N LEU A 57 27.12 1.94 14.71
CA LEU A 57 26.81 1.54 13.33
C LEU A 57 27.41 0.17 12.96
N GLU A 58 28.49 -0.24 13.62
CA GLU A 58 29.17 -1.53 13.42
C GLU A 58 28.28 -2.72 13.79
N ARG A 59 27.20 -2.48 14.54
CA ARG A 59 26.20 -3.50 14.87
C ARG A 59 25.19 -3.76 13.75
N LEU A 60 25.22 -2.96 12.69
CA LEU A 60 24.37 -3.18 11.53
C LEU A 60 24.77 -4.45 10.78
N ARG A 61 23.80 -5.28 10.47
CA ARG A 61 23.96 -6.45 9.60
C ARG A 61 23.61 -6.06 8.16
N PRO A 62 24.19 -6.74 7.15
CA PRO A 62 23.84 -6.49 5.76
C PRO A 62 22.34 -6.61 5.51
N SER A 63 21.77 -5.71 4.73
CA SER A 63 20.38 -5.73 4.29
C SER A 63 20.28 -5.66 2.78
N LYS A 64 19.17 -6.17 2.25
CA LYS A 64 18.86 -6.07 0.82
C LYS A 64 18.26 -4.68 0.52
N PRO A 65 18.49 -4.12 -0.68
CA PRO A 65 17.76 -2.95 -1.13
C PRO A 65 16.25 -3.20 -1.14
N PHE A 66 15.48 -2.17 -0.87
CA PHE A 66 14.01 -2.24 -0.92
C PHE A 66 13.45 -1.15 -1.83
N SER A 67 12.27 -1.39 -2.38
CA SER A 67 11.58 -0.46 -3.27
C SER A 67 10.33 0.09 -2.60
N GLY A 68 10.13 1.40 -2.71
CA GLY A 68 8.87 2.05 -2.32
C GLY A 68 7.88 2.12 -3.48
N VAL A 69 6.64 2.49 -3.17
CA VAL A 69 5.54 2.61 -4.15
C VAL A 69 5.84 3.59 -5.31
N ARG A 70 6.71 4.57 -5.11
CA ARG A 70 7.07 5.57 -6.15
C ARG A 70 8.10 5.10 -7.17
N GLY A 71 8.52 3.85 -7.11
CA GLY A 71 9.61 3.33 -7.95
C GLY A 71 10.98 3.85 -7.51
N GLY A 72 12.01 3.11 -7.83
CA GLY A 72 13.37 3.35 -7.39
C GLY A 72 13.75 2.44 -6.21
N SER A 73 14.98 1.98 -6.22
CA SER A 73 15.56 1.19 -5.13
C SER A 73 16.13 2.14 -4.09
N SER A 74 15.72 1.96 -2.84
CA SER A 74 16.31 2.65 -1.69
C SER A 74 17.33 1.74 -1.04
N SER A 75 18.53 2.27 -0.82
CA SER A 75 19.61 1.53 -0.16
C SER A 75 19.43 1.59 1.36
N SER A 76 19.38 0.42 2.00
CA SER A 76 19.53 0.30 3.44
C SER A 76 21.02 0.33 3.79
N LEU A 77 21.39 1.06 4.85
CA LEU A 77 22.71 1.03 5.44
C LEU A 77 22.98 -0.30 6.16
N GLY A 78 21.94 -1.00 6.53
CA GLY A 78 21.95 -2.28 7.21
C GLY A 78 20.73 -2.47 8.08
N LYS A 79 20.62 -3.70 8.65
CA LYS A 79 19.53 -4.09 9.56
C LYS A 79 20.02 -4.22 10.99
N ILE A 80 19.14 -3.92 11.94
CA ILE A 80 19.40 -4.10 13.35
C ILE A 80 18.13 -4.49 14.10
N HIS A 81 18.26 -5.37 15.11
CA HIS A 81 17.20 -5.65 16.09
C HIS A 81 17.28 -4.65 17.22
N LEU A 82 16.18 -3.96 17.48
CA LEU A 82 16.07 -3.00 18.57
C LEU A 82 14.82 -3.30 19.42
N PRO A 83 14.88 -3.17 20.75
CA PRO A 83 13.72 -3.29 21.61
C PRO A 83 12.80 -2.09 21.38
N VAL A 84 11.54 -2.38 21.07
CA VAL A 84 10.45 -1.41 20.93
C VAL A 84 9.45 -1.67 22.03
N THR A 85 9.09 -0.63 22.76
CA THR A 85 8.11 -0.70 23.84
C THR A 85 6.94 0.24 23.56
N PHE A 86 5.74 -0.28 23.68
CA PHE A 86 4.49 0.48 23.76
C PHE A 86 3.94 0.43 25.18
N GLY A 87 3.31 1.53 25.59
CA GLY A 87 2.61 1.63 26.86
C GLY A 87 3.35 2.42 27.92
N THR A 88 2.93 2.22 29.17
CA THR A 88 3.44 2.89 30.37
C THR A 88 3.94 1.84 31.38
N HIS A 89 4.48 2.29 32.50
CA HIS A 89 4.95 1.39 33.57
C HIS A 89 3.88 0.38 34.02
N ASP A 90 2.61 0.76 34.03
CA ASP A 90 1.53 -0.07 34.56
C ASP A 90 1.03 -1.12 33.56
N ASN A 91 1.12 -0.80 32.26
CA ASN A 91 0.76 -1.70 31.19
C ASN A 91 1.61 -1.42 29.95
N TYR A 92 2.46 -2.35 29.58
CA TYR A 92 3.38 -2.22 28.47
C TYR A 92 3.61 -3.54 27.76
N ARG A 93 4.19 -3.44 26.57
CA ARG A 93 4.72 -4.59 25.83
C ARG A 93 5.98 -4.18 25.09
N THR A 94 6.99 -5.05 25.16
CA THR A 94 8.29 -4.88 24.49
C THR A 94 8.55 -6.05 23.56
N GLU A 95 8.93 -5.76 22.33
CA GLU A 95 9.35 -6.75 21.34
C GLU A 95 10.67 -6.31 20.68
N LEU A 96 11.47 -7.30 20.23
CA LEU A 96 12.68 -7.05 19.46
C LEU A 96 12.31 -6.93 17.98
N VAL A 97 12.36 -5.72 17.43
CA VAL A 97 11.92 -5.39 16.07
C VAL A 97 13.12 -5.21 15.15
N ASP A 98 13.05 -5.77 13.96
CA ASP A 98 14.04 -5.58 12.89
C ASP A 98 13.81 -4.24 12.18
N PHE A 99 14.82 -3.38 12.14
CA PHE A 99 14.79 -2.11 11.42
C PHE A 99 15.80 -2.08 10.29
N ASP A 100 15.38 -1.60 9.14
CA ASP A 100 16.28 -1.13 8.09
C ASP A 100 16.67 0.31 8.36
N ILE A 101 17.97 0.55 8.53
CA ILE A 101 18.52 1.89 8.75
C ILE A 101 18.74 2.56 7.40
N THR A 102 18.23 3.78 7.22
CA THR A 102 18.28 4.47 5.93
C THR A 102 18.76 5.90 6.07
N ASN A 103 19.47 6.38 5.05
CA ASN A 103 19.84 7.80 4.96
C ASN A 103 18.89 8.53 3.99
N ILE A 104 17.58 8.30 4.14
CA ILE A 104 16.54 8.94 3.34
C ILE A 104 15.82 9.96 4.20
N GLY A 105 15.67 11.18 3.70
CA GLY A 105 14.84 12.20 4.36
C GLY A 105 13.37 11.77 4.36
N LEU A 106 12.88 11.33 5.50
CA LEU A 106 11.49 10.96 5.72
C LEU A 106 10.75 12.08 6.46
N LEU A 107 9.43 12.14 6.29
CA LEU A 107 8.56 13.01 7.09
C LEU A 107 8.36 12.47 8.52
N TYR A 108 8.74 11.22 8.75
CA TYR A 108 8.54 10.46 9.98
C TYR A 108 9.88 10.05 10.58
N ASN A 109 9.94 10.00 11.90
CA ASN A 109 11.15 9.59 12.62
C ASN A 109 11.34 8.08 12.66
N ALA A 110 10.29 7.31 12.43
CA ALA A 110 10.31 5.87 12.19
C ALA A 110 9.06 5.43 11.43
N ILE A 111 9.13 4.29 10.75
CA ILE A 111 7.99 3.60 10.16
C ILE A 111 7.96 2.19 10.74
N LEU A 112 6.84 1.82 11.37
CA LEU A 112 6.57 0.48 11.85
C LEU A 112 5.58 -0.19 10.91
N GLY A 113 6.08 -1.16 10.15
CA GLY A 113 5.33 -1.88 9.14
C GLY A 113 4.57 -3.08 9.68
N TYR A 114 3.95 -3.82 8.76
CA TYR A 114 3.24 -5.05 9.04
C TYR A 114 4.01 -6.05 9.93
N PRO A 115 5.35 -6.28 9.75
CA PRO A 115 6.07 -7.22 10.60
C PRO A 115 6.00 -6.85 12.09
N THR A 116 6.10 -5.57 12.43
CA THR A 116 5.95 -5.10 13.81
C THR A 116 4.52 -5.29 14.30
N LEU A 117 3.52 -4.94 13.51
CA LEU A 117 2.11 -5.11 13.89
C LEU A 117 1.79 -6.58 14.16
N ALA A 118 2.27 -7.49 13.33
CA ALA A 118 2.10 -8.93 13.53
C ALA A 118 2.78 -9.42 14.81
N GLN A 119 4.01 -8.97 15.06
CA GLN A 119 4.79 -9.36 16.23
C GLN A 119 4.14 -8.88 17.55
N PHE A 120 3.61 -7.67 17.55
CA PHE A 120 2.86 -7.13 18.68
C PHE A 120 1.42 -7.68 18.77
N MET A 121 0.96 -8.48 17.82
CA MET A 121 -0.44 -8.89 17.68
C MET A 121 -1.36 -7.65 17.71
N ALA A 122 -0.93 -6.57 17.06
CA ALA A 122 -1.58 -5.28 17.12
C ALA A 122 -2.68 -5.19 16.05
N ALA A 123 -3.83 -4.69 16.45
CA ALA A 123 -4.94 -4.35 15.57
C ALA A 123 -5.10 -2.82 15.53
N THR A 124 -5.12 -2.26 14.33
CA THR A 124 -5.32 -0.82 14.09
C THR A 124 -6.75 -0.55 13.65
N HIS A 125 -7.32 0.55 14.13
CA HIS A 125 -8.62 1.05 13.67
C HIS A 125 -8.45 2.47 13.12
N PRO A 126 -8.32 2.64 11.79
CA PRO A 126 -8.03 3.94 11.18
C PRO A 126 -9.07 5.02 11.49
N ALA A 127 -10.36 4.68 11.51
CA ALA A 127 -11.42 5.66 11.80
C ALA A 127 -11.38 6.16 13.26
N TYR A 128 -10.94 5.33 14.19
CA TYR A 128 -10.78 5.70 15.60
C TYR A 128 -9.39 6.25 15.91
N ASN A 129 -8.45 6.16 14.97
CA ASN A 129 -7.04 6.51 15.15
C ASN A 129 -6.43 5.85 16.39
N LEU A 130 -6.71 4.54 16.57
CA LEU A 130 -6.30 3.74 17.70
C LEU A 130 -5.62 2.46 17.25
N MET A 131 -4.69 1.97 18.05
CA MET A 131 -4.11 0.65 17.96
C MET A 131 -4.28 -0.08 19.30
N LYS A 132 -4.74 -1.33 19.26
CA LYS A 132 -4.87 -2.19 20.44
C LYS A 132 -4.01 -3.43 20.29
N MET A 133 -3.38 -3.85 21.38
CA MET A 133 -2.54 -5.04 21.45
C MET A 133 -2.60 -5.67 22.86
N PRO A 134 -2.22 -6.94 23.02
CA PRO A 134 -2.02 -7.52 24.34
C PRO A 134 -0.86 -6.83 25.06
N GLY A 135 -1.07 -6.37 26.26
CA GLY A 135 -0.04 -5.84 27.17
C GLY A 135 0.21 -6.73 28.36
N SER A 136 1.09 -6.33 29.27
CA SER A 136 1.46 -7.07 30.48
C SER A 136 0.30 -7.21 31.46
N SER A 137 -0.61 -6.23 31.53
CA SER A 137 -1.72 -6.16 32.46
C SER A 137 -3.09 -6.14 31.78
N GLY A 138 -3.18 -6.59 30.51
CA GLY A 138 -4.43 -6.62 29.75
C GLY A 138 -4.28 -5.98 28.37
N VAL A 139 -5.38 -5.47 27.83
CA VAL A 139 -5.35 -4.81 26.51
C VAL A 139 -4.69 -3.45 26.63
N LEU A 140 -3.63 -3.25 25.86
CA LEU A 140 -2.96 -1.99 25.69
C LEU A 140 -3.62 -1.22 24.54
N THR A 141 -4.04 0.02 24.79
CA THR A 141 -4.63 0.91 23.78
C THR A 141 -3.72 2.09 23.56
N ILE A 142 -3.28 2.28 22.32
CA ILE A 142 -2.42 3.39 21.88
C ILE A 142 -3.25 4.31 21.00
N ALA A 143 -3.41 5.55 21.42
CA ALA A 143 -4.04 6.58 20.61
C ALA A 143 -3.03 7.20 19.62
N GLY A 144 -3.47 7.45 18.40
CA GLY A 144 -2.68 8.18 17.43
C GLY A 144 -2.64 9.69 17.76
N ASP A 145 -1.49 10.30 17.53
CA ASP A 145 -1.31 11.75 17.70
C ASP A 145 -1.93 12.52 16.53
N THR A 146 -3.15 12.99 16.74
CA THR A 146 -3.92 13.74 15.72
C THR A 146 -3.25 15.07 15.35
N LYS A 147 -2.57 15.74 16.29
CA LYS A 147 -1.92 17.04 16.02
C LYS A 147 -0.72 16.86 15.10
N GLU A 148 0.15 15.91 15.42
CA GLU A 148 1.30 15.58 14.58
C GLU A 148 0.87 15.00 13.22
N ALA A 149 -0.18 14.20 13.17
CA ALA A 149 -0.74 13.68 11.94
C ALA A 149 -1.24 14.80 11.00
N LEU A 150 -1.97 15.76 11.53
CA LEU A 150 -2.42 16.95 10.78
C LEU A 150 -1.25 17.80 10.29
N PHE A 151 -0.22 17.98 11.13
CA PHE A 151 0.98 18.71 10.75
C PHE A 151 1.75 18.00 9.62
N ALA A 152 1.96 16.69 9.74
CA ALA A 152 2.61 15.88 8.71
C ALA A 152 1.84 15.91 7.38
N LEU A 153 0.50 15.82 7.43
CA LEU A 153 -0.36 15.90 6.24
C LEU A 153 -0.25 17.28 5.56
N LYS A 154 -0.29 18.37 6.34
CA LYS A 154 -0.10 19.73 5.80
C LYS A 154 1.27 19.91 5.16
N LEU A 155 2.31 19.36 5.75
CA LEU A 155 3.67 19.42 5.22
C LEU A 155 3.78 18.62 3.92
N ALA A 156 3.22 17.42 3.87
CA ALA A 156 3.17 16.59 2.67
C ALA A 156 2.45 17.30 1.50
N LEU A 157 1.32 17.94 1.78
CA LEU A 157 0.57 18.71 0.78
C LEU A 157 1.36 19.91 0.26
N LYS A 158 2.07 20.64 1.13
CA LYS A 158 2.95 21.76 0.73
C LYS A 158 4.09 21.26 -0.15
N THR A 159 4.75 20.17 0.22
CA THR A 159 5.85 19.58 -0.55
C THR A 159 5.34 19.10 -1.93
N ALA A 160 4.17 18.45 -1.98
CA ALA A 160 3.55 18.04 -3.24
C ALA A 160 3.20 19.24 -4.15
N ALA A 161 2.71 20.35 -3.57
CA ALA A 161 2.39 21.56 -4.32
C ALA A 161 3.64 22.26 -4.89
N VAL A 162 4.79 22.16 -4.23
CA VAL A 162 6.07 22.71 -4.71
C VAL A 162 6.69 21.83 -5.79
N VAL A 163 6.52 20.50 -5.70
CA VAL A 163 7.09 19.54 -6.67
C VAL A 163 6.31 19.52 -7.99
N GLN A 164 5.00 19.78 -7.98
CA GLN A 164 4.19 19.79 -9.20
C GLN A 164 4.62 20.83 -10.25
N PRO A 165 4.90 22.09 -9.92
CA PRO A 165 5.41 23.07 -10.91
C PRO A 165 6.79 22.69 -11.44
N ALA A 166 7.70 22.19 -10.60
CA ALA A 166 9.02 21.76 -11.03
C ALA A 166 8.99 20.57 -12.01
N ILE A 167 8.05 19.66 -11.86
CA ILE A 167 7.81 18.55 -12.81
C ILE A 167 7.19 19.08 -14.12
N ALA A 168 6.29 20.07 -14.03
CA ALA A 168 5.70 20.71 -15.20
C ALA A 168 6.73 21.51 -16.03
N ASP A 169 7.66 22.21 -15.37
CA ASP A 169 8.73 22.94 -16.04
C ASP A 169 9.82 22.02 -16.61
N ALA A 170 10.12 20.91 -15.89
CA ALA A 170 11.03 19.88 -16.41
C ALA A 170 10.44 19.10 -17.59
N SER A 171 9.10 18.95 -17.68
CA SER A 171 8.46 18.35 -18.85
C SER A 171 8.44 19.28 -20.06
N LYS A 172 8.29 20.60 -19.86
CA LYS A 172 8.38 21.59 -20.98
C LYS A 172 9.79 21.69 -21.57
N ALA A 173 10.84 21.52 -20.78
CA ALA A 173 12.21 21.50 -21.25
C ALA A 173 12.60 20.22 -22.01
N LYS A 174 11.80 19.15 -21.93
CA LYS A 174 12.04 17.86 -22.60
C LYS A 174 11.30 17.66 -23.92
N GLU A 175 10.43 18.56 -24.33
CA GLU A 175 9.72 18.48 -25.62
C GLU A 175 10.61 18.79 -26.86
N ALA A 176 11.87 19.16 -26.64
CA ALA A 176 12.82 19.47 -27.75
C ALA A 176 13.77 18.32 -28.12
N ALA A 177 13.59 17.09 -27.57
CA ALA A 177 14.40 15.93 -27.96
C ALA A 177 13.51 14.77 -28.42
N PRO A 178 13.93 14.01 -29.49
CA PRO A 178 13.08 12.97 -30.07
C PRO A 178 12.77 11.85 -29.09
N ASN A 179 11.51 11.56 -29.01
CA ASN A 179 10.79 10.65 -28.14
C ASN A 179 11.38 9.21 -28.13
N LYS A 180 12.33 8.93 -27.25
CA LYS A 180 12.60 7.55 -26.85
C LYS A 180 11.67 7.24 -25.68
N LYS A 181 10.63 6.44 -25.92
CA LYS A 181 9.77 5.85 -24.88
C LYS A 181 10.67 5.20 -23.83
N LYS A 182 10.84 5.85 -22.67
CA LYS A 182 11.40 5.21 -21.49
C LYS A 182 10.34 4.22 -20.99
N GLN A 183 10.57 2.95 -21.23
CA GLN A 183 9.86 1.89 -20.54
C GLN A 183 10.12 2.07 -19.02
N LEU A 184 9.05 2.23 -18.24
CA LEU A 184 9.10 2.52 -16.80
C LEU A 184 9.40 1.28 -15.95
N PHE A 185 9.47 0.12 -16.59
CA PHE A 185 9.90 -1.14 -16.02
C PHE A 185 10.93 -1.74 -16.97
N THR A 186 12.19 -1.81 -16.57
CA THR A 186 13.05 -2.86 -17.03
C THR A 186 12.53 -4.12 -16.31
N GLU A 187 11.53 -4.77 -16.89
CA GLU A 187 11.40 -6.19 -16.68
C GLU A 187 12.72 -6.77 -17.15
N ASP A 188 13.51 -7.32 -16.24
CA ASP A 188 14.46 -8.35 -16.64
C ASP A 188 13.60 -9.31 -17.44
N LYS A 189 13.87 -9.44 -18.74
CA LYS A 189 13.15 -10.34 -19.62
C LYS A 189 13.41 -11.74 -19.11
N VAL A 190 12.62 -12.16 -18.14
CA VAL A 190 12.52 -13.57 -17.79
C VAL A 190 11.99 -14.22 -19.05
N GLU A 191 12.83 -15.03 -19.68
CA GLU A 191 12.41 -15.80 -20.86
C GLU A 191 11.24 -16.66 -20.44
N THR A 192 10.11 -16.49 -21.13
CA THR A 192 8.88 -17.25 -20.89
C THR A 192 8.49 -18.05 -22.11
N LYS A 193 7.85 -19.17 -21.90
CA LYS A 193 7.24 -19.98 -22.96
C LYS A 193 5.76 -20.17 -22.72
N GLN A 194 5.02 -20.38 -23.81
CA GLN A 194 3.58 -20.61 -23.75
C GLN A 194 3.28 -22.09 -23.89
N VAL A 195 2.40 -22.59 -23.02
CA VAL A 195 1.93 -23.97 -23.02
C VAL A 195 0.41 -23.95 -23.23
N PRO A 196 -0.14 -24.74 -24.17
CA PRO A 196 -1.59 -24.79 -24.40
C PRO A 196 -2.35 -25.22 -23.14
N VAL A 197 -3.52 -24.63 -22.90
CA VAL A 197 -4.41 -25.00 -21.79
C VAL A 197 -5.08 -26.34 -22.05
N GLU A 198 -5.35 -26.66 -23.32
CA GLU A 198 -5.90 -27.94 -23.73
C GLU A 198 -4.88 -28.69 -24.60
N GLU A 199 -4.72 -30.00 -24.36
CA GLU A 199 -3.73 -30.84 -25.04
C GLU A 199 -3.95 -30.89 -26.57
N ASP A 200 -5.19 -30.67 -27.01
CA ASP A 200 -5.57 -30.61 -28.42
C ASP A 200 -5.50 -29.23 -29.05
N GLY A 201 -5.15 -28.18 -28.26
CA GLY A 201 -5.02 -26.79 -28.74
C GLY A 201 -6.34 -26.14 -29.18
N SER A 202 -7.48 -26.73 -28.85
CA SER A 202 -8.81 -26.33 -29.38
C SER A 202 -9.25 -24.93 -28.88
N SER A 203 -8.84 -24.52 -27.68
CA SER A 203 -9.30 -23.26 -27.06
C SER A 203 -8.47 -22.03 -27.43
N GLY A 204 -7.28 -22.20 -28.00
CA GLY A 204 -6.34 -21.10 -28.27
C GLY A 204 -5.82 -20.39 -27.00
N ALA A 205 -6.26 -20.78 -25.81
CA ALA A 205 -5.77 -20.28 -24.53
C ALA A 205 -4.44 -20.93 -24.16
N THR A 206 -3.53 -20.14 -23.57
CA THR A 206 -2.19 -20.62 -23.21
C THR A 206 -1.81 -20.17 -21.80
N PHE A 207 -1.12 -21.05 -21.07
CA PHE A 207 -0.38 -20.69 -19.87
C PHE A 207 0.97 -20.09 -20.24
N THR A 208 1.40 -19.05 -19.53
CA THR A 208 2.74 -18.49 -19.67
C THR A 208 3.58 -18.95 -18.48
N ILE A 209 4.61 -19.75 -18.74
CA ILE A 209 5.51 -20.29 -17.71
C ILE A 209 6.96 -19.84 -17.96
N GLY A 210 7.84 -19.94 -16.97
CA GLY A 210 9.26 -19.65 -17.15
C GLY A 210 9.92 -20.57 -18.16
N ALA A 211 10.77 -20.07 -19.05
CA ALA A 211 11.46 -20.86 -20.07
C ALA A 211 12.59 -21.71 -19.50
N ASN A 212 13.16 -21.31 -18.35
CA ASN A 212 14.35 -21.93 -17.75
C ASN A 212 14.00 -22.88 -16.58
N LEU A 213 12.83 -23.55 -16.64
CA LEU A 213 12.44 -24.58 -15.69
C LEU A 213 13.16 -25.88 -16.00
N ASP A 214 13.51 -26.63 -14.96
CA ASP A 214 14.00 -28.00 -15.10
C ASP A 214 12.88 -28.88 -15.69
N PRO A 215 13.17 -29.83 -16.61
CA PRO A 215 12.16 -30.66 -17.26
C PRO A 215 11.16 -31.33 -16.31
N ASP A 216 11.64 -31.87 -15.18
CA ASP A 216 10.77 -32.50 -14.18
C ASP A 216 9.85 -31.49 -13.47
N GLN A 217 10.38 -30.28 -13.20
CA GLN A 217 9.60 -29.18 -12.60
C GLN A 217 8.57 -28.64 -13.58
N GLU A 218 8.92 -28.54 -14.85
CA GLU A 218 8.03 -28.10 -15.90
C GLU A 218 6.85 -29.07 -16.06
N GLU A 219 7.11 -30.36 -16.18
CA GLU A 219 6.06 -31.39 -16.30
C GLU A 219 5.12 -31.36 -15.10
N ALA A 220 5.67 -31.27 -13.88
CA ALA A 220 4.88 -31.18 -12.66
C ALA A 220 4.01 -29.89 -12.62
N LEU A 221 4.56 -28.75 -13.05
CA LEU A 221 3.85 -27.46 -13.11
C LEU A 221 2.73 -27.51 -14.16
N VAL A 222 3.03 -27.99 -15.36
CA VAL A 222 2.04 -28.10 -16.45
C VAL A 222 0.90 -29.02 -16.04
N LYS A 223 1.21 -30.17 -15.45
CA LYS A 223 0.19 -31.10 -14.93
C LYS A 223 -0.69 -30.45 -13.85
N PHE A 224 -0.08 -29.68 -12.94
CA PHE A 224 -0.81 -28.94 -11.91
C PHE A 224 -1.74 -27.89 -12.53
N LEU A 225 -1.25 -27.10 -13.50
CA LEU A 225 -2.05 -26.08 -14.18
C LEU A 225 -3.23 -26.69 -14.96
N HIS A 226 -3.01 -27.81 -15.67
CA HIS A 226 -4.07 -28.54 -16.36
C HIS A 226 -5.13 -29.10 -15.39
N SER A 227 -4.71 -29.58 -14.22
CA SER A 227 -5.63 -30.10 -13.20
C SER A 227 -6.48 -29.01 -12.53
N ASN A 228 -6.08 -27.75 -12.65
CA ASN A 228 -6.76 -26.61 -12.02
C ASN A 228 -7.18 -25.54 -13.06
N LYS A 229 -7.42 -25.93 -14.31
CA LYS A 229 -7.73 -25.01 -15.40
C LYS A 229 -9.01 -24.19 -15.17
N GLU A 230 -9.96 -24.71 -14.41
CA GLU A 230 -11.22 -24.05 -14.06
C GLU A 230 -11.06 -22.88 -13.08
N VAL A 231 -9.92 -22.75 -12.42
CA VAL A 231 -9.63 -21.62 -11.53
C VAL A 231 -9.27 -20.35 -12.30
N PHE A 232 -8.92 -20.52 -13.59
CA PHE A 232 -8.52 -19.40 -14.46
C PHE A 232 -9.72 -18.89 -15.27
N ALA A 233 -9.82 -17.56 -15.39
CA ALA A 233 -10.76 -16.92 -16.30
C ALA A 233 -10.03 -16.57 -17.60
N TRP A 234 -10.38 -17.22 -18.69
CA TRP A 234 -9.79 -17.02 -20.02
C TRP A 234 -10.46 -15.90 -20.80
N GLU A 235 -11.72 -15.63 -20.46
CA GLU A 235 -12.51 -14.53 -21.01
C GLU A 235 -13.09 -13.67 -19.89
N PRO A 236 -13.27 -12.35 -20.12
CA PRO A 236 -13.88 -11.47 -19.13
C PRO A 236 -15.26 -11.91 -18.63
N LYS A 237 -16.02 -12.63 -19.47
CA LYS A 237 -17.33 -13.19 -19.12
C LYS A 237 -17.28 -14.31 -18.06
N GLN A 238 -16.13 -14.97 -17.93
CA GLN A 238 -15.91 -16.03 -16.93
C GLN A 238 -15.55 -15.47 -15.55
N LEU A 239 -15.25 -14.16 -15.45
CA LEU A 239 -15.11 -13.47 -14.19
C LEU A 239 -16.49 -13.29 -13.55
N ALA A 240 -16.98 -14.33 -12.90
CA ALA A 240 -18.17 -14.22 -12.06
C ALA A 240 -17.83 -13.28 -10.90
N GLY A 241 -18.49 -12.12 -10.83
CA GLY A 241 -18.37 -11.24 -9.68
C GLY A 241 -18.78 -11.95 -8.39
N VAL A 242 -18.33 -11.43 -7.25
CA VAL A 242 -18.77 -11.96 -5.95
C VAL A 242 -20.27 -11.64 -5.79
N PRO A 243 -21.13 -12.61 -5.44
CA PRO A 243 -22.54 -12.36 -5.18
C PRO A 243 -22.72 -11.33 -4.08
N ARG A 244 -23.70 -10.42 -4.21
CA ARG A 244 -23.99 -9.38 -3.22
C ARG A 244 -24.33 -9.95 -1.84
N GLU A 245 -24.85 -11.15 -1.79
CA GLU A 245 -25.17 -11.88 -0.56
C GLU A 245 -23.93 -12.25 0.23
N VAL A 246 -22.76 -12.37 -0.44
CA VAL A 246 -21.49 -12.69 0.20
C VAL A 246 -20.77 -11.42 0.64
N ILE A 247 -20.75 -10.39 -0.21
CA ILE A 247 -20.16 -9.09 0.09
C ILE A 247 -20.86 -7.99 -0.70
N ASP A 248 -21.25 -6.93 -0.04
CA ASP A 248 -21.74 -5.70 -0.65
C ASP A 248 -20.98 -4.49 -0.10
N HIS A 249 -20.57 -3.60 -0.97
CA HIS A 249 -19.84 -2.40 -0.58
C HIS A 249 -20.81 -1.25 -0.39
N HIS A 250 -21.07 -0.89 0.85
CA HIS A 250 -21.86 0.29 1.18
C HIS A 250 -20.98 1.51 1.28
N LEU A 251 -21.27 2.53 0.46
CA LEU A 251 -20.63 3.84 0.58
C LEU A 251 -21.09 4.50 1.88
N ASN A 252 -20.14 4.87 2.71
CA ASN A 252 -20.41 5.57 3.98
C ASN A 252 -20.67 7.06 3.68
N VAL A 253 -21.89 7.36 3.19
CA VAL A 253 -22.29 8.71 2.82
C VAL A 253 -23.04 9.34 3.99
N CYS A 254 -22.55 10.48 4.48
CA CYS A 254 -23.26 11.23 5.52
C CYS A 254 -24.56 11.81 4.95
N PRO A 255 -25.74 11.49 5.53
CA PRO A 255 -27.05 11.88 4.96
C PRO A 255 -27.27 13.40 4.89
N ASN A 256 -26.50 14.19 5.66
CA ASN A 256 -26.67 15.65 5.74
C ASN A 256 -25.65 16.44 4.90
N VAL A 257 -24.84 15.78 4.06
CA VAL A 257 -23.88 16.45 3.19
C VAL A 257 -24.46 16.65 1.80
N CYS A 258 -24.52 17.89 1.35
CA CYS A 258 -24.93 18.17 -0.02
C CYS A 258 -23.95 17.59 -1.02
N PRO A 259 -24.42 16.83 -2.03
CA PRO A 259 -23.55 16.25 -3.04
C PRO A 259 -22.87 17.36 -3.87
N VAL A 260 -21.55 17.24 -4.04
CA VAL A 260 -20.77 18.17 -4.85
C VAL A 260 -20.65 17.62 -6.26
N LYS A 261 -21.26 18.29 -7.23
CA LYS A 261 -21.11 17.96 -8.64
C LYS A 261 -19.84 18.60 -9.20
N GLN A 262 -18.87 17.78 -9.56
CA GLN A 262 -17.67 18.26 -10.25
C GLN A 262 -17.94 18.39 -11.75
N LYS A 263 -17.40 19.47 -12.35
CA LYS A 263 -17.42 19.65 -13.79
C LYS A 263 -16.51 18.60 -14.45
N ALA A 264 -17.00 17.95 -15.51
CA ALA A 264 -16.21 16.99 -16.26
C ALA A 264 -14.90 17.62 -16.77
N ARG A 265 -13.77 16.95 -16.53
CA ARG A 265 -12.46 17.39 -17.05
C ARG A 265 -12.43 17.18 -18.55
N ARG A 266 -12.02 18.19 -19.31
CA ARG A 266 -11.80 18.06 -20.74
C ARG A 266 -10.62 17.13 -20.99
N GLN A 267 -10.81 16.12 -21.81
CA GLN A 267 -9.77 15.18 -22.25
C GLN A 267 -9.43 15.50 -23.71
N SER A 268 -8.22 15.12 -24.15
CA SER A 268 -7.87 15.17 -25.57
C SER A 268 -8.77 14.24 -26.39
N THR A 269 -9.02 14.55 -27.64
CA THR A 269 -9.90 13.78 -28.55
C THR A 269 -9.49 12.30 -28.60
N GLU A 270 -8.19 12.06 -28.61
CA GLU A 270 -7.60 10.72 -28.64
C GLU A 270 -7.90 9.92 -27.37
N LYS A 271 -7.72 10.54 -26.19
CA LYS A 271 -8.07 9.94 -24.91
C LYS A 271 -9.57 9.68 -24.76
N GLN A 272 -10.39 10.60 -25.28
CA GLN A 272 -11.83 10.48 -25.24
C GLN A 272 -12.31 9.30 -26.10
N ALA A 273 -11.74 9.11 -27.29
CA ALA A 273 -12.03 7.96 -28.15
C ALA A 273 -11.66 6.64 -27.48
N TYR A 274 -10.49 6.57 -26.83
CA TYR A 274 -10.05 5.41 -26.07
C TYR A 274 -10.97 5.09 -24.89
N ILE A 275 -11.37 6.11 -24.10
CA ILE A 275 -12.29 5.93 -22.97
C ILE A 275 -13.63 5.38 -23.45
N ILE A 276 -14.19 5.92 -24.53
CA ILE A 276 -15.45 5.44 -25.11
C ILE A 276 -15.33 3.98 -25.56
N GLN A 277 -14.24 3.62 -26.21
CA GLN A 277 -13.99 2.25 -26.65
C GLN A 277 -13.92 1.29 -25.47
N GLU A 278 -13.17 1.65 -24.42
CA GLU A 278 -12.99 0.80 -23.25
C GLU A 278 -14.27 0.66 -22.42
N THR A 279 -15.03 1.76 -22.27
CA THR A 279 -16.33 1.74 -21.59
C THR A 279 -17.30 0.79 -22.30
N ARG A 280 -17.37 0.84 -23.64
CA ARG A 280 -18.23 -0.09 -24.41
C ARG A 280 -17.84 -1.55 -24.26
N LYS A 281 -16.53 -1.86 -24.17
CA LYS A 281 -16.05 -3.22 -23.89
C LYS A 281 -16.52 -3.71 -22.52
N LEU A 282 -16.35 -2.89 -21.48
CA LEU A 282 -16.74 -3.23 -20.12
C LEU A 282 -18.26 -3.38 -19.98
N GLU A 283 -19.03 -2.55 -20.71
CA GLU A 283 -20.48 -2.66 -20.76
C GLU A 283 -20.94 -3.93 -21.48
N ALA A 284 -20.30 -4.28 -22.61
CA ALA A 284 -20.62 -5.48 -23.37
C ALA A 284 -20.38 -6.79 -22.59
N VAL A 285 -19.43 -6.78 -21.64
CA VAL A 285 -19.16 -7.93 -20.73
C VAL A 285 -19.96 -7.85 -19.43
N GLY A 286 -20.78 -6.80 -19.22
CA GLY A 286 -21.63 -6.66 -18.04
C GLY A 286 -20.91 -6.22 -16.76
N VAL A 287 -19.65 -5.79 -16.84
CA VAL A 287 -18.86 -5.30 -15.69
C VAL A 287 -19.38 -3.95 -15.21
N ILE A 288 -19.85 -3.11 -16.15
CA ILE A 288 -20.46 -1.81 -15.85
C ILE A 288 -21.79 -1.69 -16.58
N ARG A 289 -22.64 -0.78 -16.07
CA ARG A 289 -23.89 -0.40 -16.74
C ARG A 289 -24.09 1.10 -16.66
N GLU A 290 -24.75 1.68 -17.67
CA GLU A 290 -25.16 3.09 -17.60
C GLU A 290 -26.22 3.26 -16.50
N VAL A 291 -25.99 4.24 -15.61
CA VAL A 291 -26.94 4.61 -14.56
C VAL A 291 -27.28 6.09 -14.76
N ARG A 292 -28.57 6.39 -14.97
CA ARG A 292 -29.09 7.76 -15.04
C ARG A 292 -29.71 8.11 -13.70
N PHE A 293 -29.11 9.01 -12.98
CA PHE A 293 -29.71 9.59 -11.80
C PHE A 293 -30.61 10.75 -12.26
N LEU A 294 -31.92 10.53 -12.28
CA LEU A 294 -32.93 11.55 -12.70
C LEU A 294 -33.12 12.62 -11.62
N ASN A 295 -32.88 12.30 -10.37
CA ASN A 295 -32.92 13.24 -9.24
C ASN A 295 -31.58 13.11 -8.54
N GLY A 296 -30.85 14.23 -8.37
CA GLY A 296 -29.63 14.24 -7.55
C GLY A 296 -29.92 13.62 -6.18
N TRP A 297 -28.91 13.03 -5.63
CA TRP A 297 -28.97 12.41 -4.29
C TRP A 297 -29.60 13.33 -3.27
#